data_800eb1b6ecf4b6477fe8c89ff99ba839
#
_entry.id   800eb1b6ecf4b6477fe8c89ff99ba839
#
_cell.length_a   1.000
_cell.length_b   1.000
_cell.length_c   1.000
_cell.angle_alpha   90.00
_cell.angle_beta   90.00
_cell.angle_gamma   90.00
#
_symmetry.space_group_name_H-M   'P 1'
#
loop_
_entity.id
_entity.type
_entity.pdbx_description
1 polymer ?
#
loop_
_entity_poly.entity_id
_entity_poly.type
_entity_poly.pdbx_seq_one_letter_code
_entity_poly.pdbx_strand_id
1 'polypeptide(L)'
;MRIAFVTDPLGGLDPSIDTSVGLMHAAAGRGAEVWVTQAHLLEAVHGRARALARRMRLAPSRPAGDHRWTVAKRWYTVTEPRHVWLDEMSAVFMRTEPPVDQAYVTATLILDLIDPARTPVINDPRGLRACSEHLLGLRFPDL
;
A
#
# COMPACT_ATOMS: atom_id res chain seq x y z
N MET A 1 14.58 8.25 1.99
CA MET A 1 13.18 7.96 2.39
C MET A 1 12.79 6.63 1.79
N ARG A 2 12.20 5.70 2.56
CA ARG A 2 11.70 4.39 2.10
C ARG A 2 10.20 4.32 2.38
N ILE A 3 9.39 3.99 1.38
CA ILE A 3 7.93 3.88 1.53
C ILE A 3 7.50 2.48 1.09
N ALA A 4 6.75 1.79 1.96
CA ALA A 4 6.18 0.49 1.66
C ALA A 4 4.71 0.61 1.26
N PHE A 5 4.31 -0.18 0.26
CA PHE A 5 2.93 -0.34 -0.19
C PHE A 5 2.51 -1.80 0.00
N VAL A 6 1.48 -2.01 0.78
CA VAL A 6 0.76 -3.28 0.89
C VAL A 6 -0.37 -3.22 -0.11
N THR A 7 -0.25 -3.96 -1.22
CA THR A 7 -1.20 -3.87 -2.36
C THR A 7 -1.61 -5.25 -2.82
N ASP A 8 -2.57 -5.30 -3.71
CA ASP A 8 -2.86 -6.48 -4.50
C ASP A 8 -1.72 -6.80 -5.47
N PRO A 9 -1.73 -7.97 -6.12
CA PRO A 9 -0.70 -8.34 -7.08
C PRO A 9 -0.54 -7.29 -8.18
N LEU A 10 0.69 -6.81 -8.38
CA LEU A 10 0.99 -5.72 -9.33
C LEU A 10 0.49 -5.99 -10.76
N GLY A 11 0.41 -7.25 -11.16
CA GLY A 11 -0.09 -7.63 -12.49
C GLY A 11 -1.59 -7.41 -12.68
N GLY A 12 -2.34 -7.21 -11.60
CA GLY A 12 -3.78 -6.91 -11.62
C GLY A 12 -4.09 -5.41 -11.60
N LEU A 13 -3.10 -4.55 -11.32
CA LEU A 13 -3.30 -3.10 -11.26
C LEU A 13 -3.30 -2.50 -12.67
N ASP A 14 -4.27 -1.62 -12.96
CA ASP A 14 -4.26 -0.81 -14.18
C ASP A 14 -3.40 0.45 -13.96
N PRO A 15 -2.18 0.52 -14.50
CA PRO A 15 -1.29 1.63 -14.23
C PRO A 15 -1.74 2.96 -14.84
N SER A 16 -2.78 2.96 -15.66
CA SER A 16 -3.31 4.18 -16.29
C SER A 16 -4.30 4.94 -15.39
N ILE A 17 -4.91 4.27 -14.40
CA ILE A 17 -5.97 4.84 -13.57
C ILE A 17 -5.86 4.49 -12.08
N ASP A 18 -5.09 3.45 -11.72
CA ASP A 18 -4.99 2.97 -10.34
C ASP A 18 -4.32 4.00 -9.43
N THR A 19 -5.01 4.37 -8.36
CA THR A 19 -4.53 5.38 -7.42
C THR A 19 -3.31 4.93 -6.63
N SER A 20 -3.16 3.62 -6.37
CA SER A 20 -1.98 3.07 -5.70
C SER A 20 -0.74 3.23 -6.58
N VAL A 21 -0.89 2.99 -7.89
CA VAL A 21 0.18 3.24 -8.87
C VAL A 21 0.52 4.73 -8.93
N GLY A 22 -0.48 5.62 -8.93
CA GLY A 22 -0.27 7.07 -8.88
C GLY A 22 0.52 7.49 -7.63
N LEU A 23 0.19 6.94 -6.45
CA LEU A 23 0.91 7.20 -5.20
C LEU A 23 2.37 6.68 -5.26
N MET A 24 2.60 5.50 -5.84
CA MET A 24 3.95 4.95 -6.03
C MET A 24 4.80 5.86 -6.93
N HIS A 25 4.23 6.36 -8.04
CA HIS A 25 4.90 7.33 -8.92
C HIS A 25 5.20 8.65 -8.20
N ALA A 26 4.25 9.16 -7.41
CA ALA A 26 4.45 10.39 -6.63
C ALA A 26 5.55 10.22 -5.58
N ALA A 27 5.62 9.07 -4.92
CA ALA A 27 6.68 8.73 -3.97
C ALA A 27 8.06 8.66 -4.65
N ALA A 28 8.15 7.93 -5.77
CA ALA A 28 9.38 7.81 -6.55
C ALA A 28 9.85 9.14 -7.10
N GLY A 29 8.93 9.98 -7.59
CA GLY A 29 9.21 11.33 -8.08
C GLY A 29 9.77 12.28 -7.01
N ARG A 30 9.52 11.98 -5.72
CA ARG A 30 10.12 12.66 -4.56
C ARG A 30 11.42 12.01 -4.05
N GLY A 31 11.97 11.08 -4.80
CA GLY A 31 13.23 10.40 -4.46
C GLY A 31 13.07 9.30 -3.39
N ALA A 32 11.84 8.84 -3.13
CA ALA A 32 11.64 7.71 -2.24
C ALA A 32 12.00 6.38 -2.91
N GLU A 33 12.58 5.47 -2.15
CA GLU A 33 12.61 4.07 -2.50
C GLU A 33 11.24 3.46 -2.26
N VAL A 34 10.61 2.96 -3.32
CA VAL A 34 9.32 2.28 -3.26
C VAL A 34 9.53 0.80 -3.00
N TRP A 35 8.84 0.28 -2.00
CA TRP A 35 8.79 -1.14 -1.64
C TRP A 35 7.37 -1.64 -1.78
N VAL A 36 7.18 -2.85 -2.28
CA VAL A 36 5.87 -3.45 -2.47
C VAL A 36 5.81 -4.83 -1.83
N THR A 37 4.67 -5.11 -1.19
CA THR A 37 4.34 -6.39 -0.58
C THR A 37 2.84 -6.64 -0.70
N GLN A 38 2.38 -7.81 -0.30
CA GLN A 38 0.97 -8.19 -0.26
C GLN A 38 0.55 -8.51 1.17
N ALA A 39 -0.75 -8.40 1.47
CA ALA A 39 -1.30 -8.60 2.81
C ALA A 39 -0.88 -9.94 3.44
N HIS A 40 -0.89 -11.04 2.66
CA HIS A 40 -0.52 -12.37 3.11
C HIS A 40 1.00 -12.57 3.33
N LEU A 41 1.82 -11.60 2.95
CA LEU A 41 3.28 -11.60 3.15
C LEU A 41 3.72 -10.77 4.35
N LEU A 42 2.76 -10.27 5.14
CA LEU A 42 3.03 -9.59 6.41
C LEU A 42 3.21 -10.62 7.53
N GLU A 43 4.11 -10.32 8.44
CA GLU A 43 4.46 -11.18 9.57
C GLU A 43 4.58 -10.36 10.85
N ALA A 44 4.12 -10.92 11.97
CA ALA A 44 4.41 -10.42 13.30
C ALA A 44 5.59 -11.20 13.91
N VAL A 45 6.71 -10.55 14.14
CA VAL A 45 7.94 -11.19 14.65
C VAL A 45 8.43 -10.39 15.85
N HIS A 46 8.47 -11.03 17.02
CA HIS A 46 8.87 -10.39 18.28
C HIS A 46 8.16 -9.05 18.55
N GLY A 47 6.86 -8.99 18.29
CA GLY A 47 6.05 -7.78 18.50
C GLY A 47 6.27 -6.66 17.49
N ARG A 48 6.99 -6.92 16.40
CA ARG A 48 7.23 -5.96 15.31
C ARG A 48 6.61 -6.44 14.00
N ALA A 49 6.21 -5.50 13.16
CA ALA A 49 5.71 -5.78 11.82
C ALA A 49 6.86 -5.96 10.82
N ARG A 50 6.87 -7.10 10.14
CA ARG A 50 7.82 -7.45 9.08
C ARG A 50 7.07 -7.85 7.82
N ALA A 51 7.67 -7.67 6.65
CA ALA A 51 7.09 -8.12 5.39
C ALA A 51 8.16 -8.75 4.49
N LEU A 52 7.76 -9.77 3.71
CA LEU A 52 8.52 -10.19 2.54
C LEU A 52 8.17 -9.23 1.40
N ALA A 53 9.09 -8.33 1.06
CA ALA A 53 8.84 -7.22 0.15
C ALA A 53 9.89 -7.16 -0.96
N ARG A 54 9.53 -6.49 -2.06
CA ARG A 54 10.41 -6.23 -3.21
C ARG A 54 10.59 -4.72 -3.37
N ARG A 55 11.83 -4.29 -3.61
CA ARG A 55 12.07 -2.92 -4.03
C ARG A 55 11.61 -2.76 -5.48
N MET A 56 10.87 -1.69 -5.74
CA MET A 56 10.30 -1.40 -7.04
C MET A 56 11.01 -0.21 -7.70
N ARG A 57 11.20 -0.32 -9.00
CA ARG A 57 11.55 0.80 -9.88
C ARG A 57 10.42 0.99 -10.88
N LEU A 58 9.94 2.22 -11.00
CA LEU A 58 8.86 2.61 -11.88
C LEU A 58 9.41 3.15 -13.20
N ALA A 59 8.81 2.76 -14.31
CA ALA A 59 9.07 3.42 -15.58
C ALA A 59 8.45 4.82 -15.57
N PRO A 60 8.97 5.78 -16.36
CA PRO A 60 8.39 7.11 -16.45
C PRO A 60 6.90 7.06 -16.83
N SER A 61 6.10 7.91 -16.19
CA SER A 61 4.68 8.12 -16.51
C SER A 61 4.46 9.58 -16.87
N ARG A 62 3.40 9.87 -17.66
CA ARG A 62 2.99 11.23 -18.03
C ARG A 62 1.49 11.37 -17.83
N PRO A 63 1.01 12.52 -17.31
CA PRO A 63 -0.42 12.80 -17.30
C PRO A 63 -1.00 12.76 -18.73
N ALA A 64 -2.16 12.14 -18.88
CA ALA A 64 -2.88 12.01 -20.16
C ALA A 64 -4.22 12.76 -20.16
N GLY A 65 -4.52 13.54 -19.11
CA GLY A 65 -5.83 14.18 -18.89
C GLY A 65 -6.84 13.23 -18.25
N ASP A 66 -7.99 13.76 -17.82
CA ASP A 66 -9.11 13.00 -17.26
C ASP A 66 -8.72 12.00 -16.16
N HIS A 67 -7.80 12.41 -15.28
CA HIS A 67 -7.24 11.58 -14.20
C HIS A 67 -6.55 10.28 -14.67
N ARG A 68 -6.11 10.26 -15.93
CA ARG A 68 -5.39 9.13 -16.55
C ARG A 68 -3.90 9.42 -16.72
N TRP A 69 -3.13 8.33 -16.84
CA TRP A 69 -1.68 8.38 -17.06
C TRP A 69 -1.30 7.55 -18.27
N THR A 70 -0.37 8.05 -19.06
CA THR A 70 0.31 7.25 -20.08
C THR A 70 1.51 6.59 -19.43
N VAL A 71 1.56 5.27 -19.49
CA VAL A 71 2.64 4.45 -18.92
C VAL A 71 3.16 3.46 -19.96
N ALA A 72 4.40 3.03 -19.81
CA ALA A 72 4.95 1.97 -20.65
C ALA A 72 4.26 0.62 -20.37
N LYS A 73 4.19 -0.28 -21.36
CA LYS A 73 3.64 -1.62 -21.21
C LYS A 73 4.32 -2.38 -20.04
N ARG A 74 5.65 -2.22 -19.88
CA ARG A 74 6.38 -2.67 -18.70
C ARG A 74 6.61 -1.46 -17.79
N TRP A 75 5.63 -1.17 -16.94
CA TRP A 75 5.62 0.03 -16.11
C TRP A 75 6.43 -0.07 -14.82
N TYR A 76 6.88 -1.27 -14.45
CA TYR A 76 7.73 -1.50 -13.29
C TYR A 76 8.75 -2.61 -13.50
N THR A 77 9.76 -2.62 -12.64
CA THR A 77 10.65 -3.76 -12.36
C THR A 77 10.77 -3.92 -10.85
N VAL A 78 10.97 -5.14 -10.38
CA VAL A 78 11.15 -5.44 -8.96
C VAL A 78 12.42 -6.26 -8.74
N THR A 79 13.02 -6.12 -7.56
CA THR A 79 14.13 -6.95 -7.11
C THR A 79 13.66 -8.32 -6.62
N GLU A 80 14.61 -9.21 -6.29
CA GLU A 80 14.31 -10.38 -5.49
C GLU A 80 13.65 -9.98 -4.16
N PRO A 81 12.72 -10.81 -3.64
CA PRO A 81 12.05 -10.52 -2.38
C PRO A 81 13.03 -10.63 -1.20
N ARG A 82 12.85 -9.78 -0.21
CA ARG A 82 13.58 -9.87 1.05
C ARG A 82 12.72 -9.42 2.21
N HIS A 83 13.01 -9.92 3.41
CA HIS A 83 12.37 -9.44 4.62
C HIS A 83 12.81 -8.01 4.93
N VAL A 84 11.84 -7.15 5.24
CA VAL A 84 12.05 -5.77 5.68
C VAL A 84 11.18 -5.49 6.91
N TRP A 85 11.70 -4.70 7.83
CA TRP A 85 10.93 -4.20 8.97
C TRP A 85 10.10 -3.00 8.52
N LEU A 86 8.79 -3.07 8.75
CA LEU A 86 7.87 -2.00 8.31
C LEU A 86 7.97 -0.78 9.21
N ASP A 87 8.31 -0.93 10.47
CA ASP A 87 8.56 0.16 11.43
C ASP A 87 9.88 0.92 11.17
N GLU A 88 10.68 0.48 10.19
CA GLU A 88 11.86 1.19 9.68
C GLU A 88 11.59 1.96 8.38
N MET A 89 10.37 1.90 7.87
CA MET A 89 9.95 2.68 6.73
C MET A 89 9.62 4.12 7.14
N SER A 90 9.68 5.04 6.18
CA SER A 90 9.24 6.43 6.40
C SER A 90 7.71 6.54 6.41
N ALA A 91 7.02 5.61 5.74
CA ALA A 91 5.58 5.42 5.76
C ALA A 91 5.22 4.04 5.20
N VAL A 92 4.05 3.53 5.59
CA VAL A 92 3.44 2.32 5.03
C VAL A 92 2.05 2.67 4.51
N PHE A 93 1.75 2.31 3.26
CA PHE A 93 0.43 2.46 2.66
C PHE A 93 -0.28 1.10 2.62
N MET A 94 -1.43 0.99 3.28
CA MET A 94 -2.33 -0.16 3.15
C MET A 94 -3.29 0.14 2.00
N ARG A 95 -3.07 -0.52 0.87
CA ARG A 95 -3.77 -0.29 -0.40
C ARG A 95 -4.34 -1.57 -1.02
N THR A 96 -4.48 -2.62 -0.22
CA THR A 96 -5.19 -3.84 -0.64
C THR A 96 -6.68 -3.53 -0.74
N GLU A 97 -7.28 -3.90 -1.87
CA GLU A 97 -8.71 -3.72 -2.11
C GLU A 97 -9.57 -4.75 -1.34
N PRO A 98 -10.85 -4.47 -1.07
CA PRO A 98 -11.79 -5.45 -0.55
C PRO A 98 -11.84 -6.74 -1.41
N PRO A 99 -12.24 -7.89 -0.87
CA PRO A 99 -13.04 -8.05 0.34
C PRO A 99 -12.22 -7.99 1.64
N VAL A 100 -12.88 -7.48 2.70
CA VAL A 100 -12.33 -7.48 4.07
C VAL A 100 -12.50 -8.88 4.64
N ASP A 101 -11.64 -9.79 4.22
CA ASP A 101 -11.59 -11.17 4.69
C ASP A 101 -10.64 -11.33 5.90
N GLN A 102 -10.46 -12.56 6.36
CA GLN A 102 -9.59 -12.85 7.50
C GLN A 102 -8.12 -12.47 7.22
N ALA A 103 -7.66 -12.60 5.99
CA ALA A 103 -6.29 -12.23 5.61
C ALA A 103 -6.10 -10.71 5.67
N TYR A 104 -7.08 -9.96 5.16
CA TYR A 104 -7.10 -8.51 5.27
C TYR A 104 -7.09 -8.03 6.73
N VAL A 105 -7.98 -8.60 7.58
CA VAL A 105 -8.04 -8.26 9.01
C VAL A 105 -6.71 -8.59 9.69
N THR A 106 -6.14 -9.76 9.43
CA THR A 106 -4.84 -10.15 9.99
C THR A 106 -3.73 -9.18 9.58
N ALA A 107 -3.69 -8.76 8.33
CA ALA A 107 -2.74 -7.76 7.85
C ALA A 107 -2.87 -6.44 8.62
N THR A 108 -4.10 -5.95 8.82
CA THR A 108 -4.32 -4.71 9.58
C THR A 108 -3.92 -4.83 11.05
N LEU A 109 -4.09 -6.01 11.68
CA LEU A 109 -3.62 -6.27 13.04
C LEU A 109 -2.09 -6.30 13.14
N ILE A 110 -1.41 -6.82 12.13
CA ILE A 110 0.06 -6.79 12.06
C ILE A 110 0.54 -5.34 11.89
N LEU A 111 -0.13 -4.54 11.06
CA LEU A 111 0.20 -3.13 10.87
C LEU A 111 -0.04 -2.28 12.14
N ASP A 112 -0.95 -2.67 13.03
CA ASP A 112 -1.14 -2.02 14.34
C ASP A 112 0.07 -2.16 15.29
N LEU A 113 1.01 -3.07 15.01
CA LEU A 113 2.27 -3.19 15.78
C LEU A 113 3.24 -2.04 15.49
N ILE A 114 2.98 -1.26 14.45
CA ILE A 114 3.82 -0.12 14.07
C ILE A 114 3.41 1.09 14.91
N ASP A 115 4.38 1.73 15.57
CA ASP A 115 4.15 3.01 16.25
C ASP A 115 3.89 4.11 15.21
N PRO A 116 2.65 4.66 15.12
CA PRO A 116 2.29 5.65 14.11
C PRO A 116 3.01 6.99 14.29
N ALA A 117 3.54 7.27 15.48
CA ALA A 117 4.34 8.47 15.73
C ALA A 117 5.72 8.40 15.05
N ARG A 118 6.21 7.20 14.75
CA ARG A 118 7.50 6.96 14.09
C ARG A 118 7.34 6.63 12.61
N THR A 119 6.37 5.77 12.30
CA THR A 119 6.10 5.32 10.93
C THR A 119 4.59 5.37 10.70
N PRO A 120 4.08 6.41 10.04
CA PRO A 120 2.66 6.51 9.73
C PRO A 120 2.21 5.37 8.83
N VAL A 121 1.07 4.77 9.17
CA VAL A 121 0.38 3.77 8.36
C VAL A 121 -0.88 4.41 7.75
N ILE A 122 -0.99 4.42 6.45
CA ILE A 122 -2.03 5.08 5.66
C ILE A 122 -2.71 4.02 4.76
N ASN A 123 -3.98 3.75 4.87
CA ASN A 123 -4.96 4.24 5.83
C ASN A 123 -4.73 3.63 7.22
N ASP A 124 -5.25 4.29 8.26
CA ASP A 124 -5.15 3.79 9.63
C ASP A 124 -5.77 2.39 9.76
N PRO A 125 -5.02 1.38 10.28
CA PRO A 125 -5.49 0.00 10.34
C PRO A 125 -6.76 -0.19 11.19
N ARG A 126 -6.92 0.61 12.25
CA ARG A 126 -8.11 0.56 13.12
C ARG A 126 -9.31 1.17 12.40
N GLY A 127 -9.09 2.27 11.65
CA GLY A 127 -10.10 2.87 10.79
C GLY A 127 -10.59 1.90 9.73
N LEU A 128 -9.68 1.18 9.06
CA LEU A 128 -10.04 0.17 8.06
C LEU A 128 -10.91 -0.95 8.61
N ARG A 129 -10.68 -1.40 9.85
CA ARG A 129 -11.51 -2.42 10.50
C ARG A 129 -12.85 -1.87 11.02
N ALA A 130 -12.86 -0.62 11.50
CA ALA A 130 -14.05 -0.01 12.10
C ALA A 130 -15.03 0.56 11.06
N CYS A 131 -14.55 0.91 9.87
CA CYS A 131 -15.29 1.65 8.86
C CYS A 131 -15.37 0.84 7.57
N SER A 132 -16.43 0.02 7.41
CA SER A 132 -16.75 -0.53 6.09
C SER A 132 -17.16 0.60 5.15
N GLU A 133 -16.49 0.76 4.01
CA GLU A 133 -16.81 1.80 3.03
C GLU A 133 -18.27 1.74 2.55
N HIS A 134 -18.84 0.53 2.45
CA HIS A 134 -20.23 0.32 2.01
C HIS A 134 -21.26 0.55 3.11
N LEU A 135 -20.89 0.40 4.39
CA LEU A 135 -21.83 0.50 5.51
C LEU A 135 -21.68 1.79 6.30
N LEU A 136 -20.53 2.46 6.19
CA LEU A 136 -20.29 3.69 6.92
C LEU A 136 -21.28 4.79 6.55
N GLY A 137 -21.63 4.91 5.27
CA GLY A 137 -22.61 5.87 4.76
C GLY A 137 -24.01 5.74 5.42
N LEU A 138 -24.37 4.53 5.85
CA LEU A 138 -25.65 4.29 6.54
C LEU A 138 -25.74 4.95 7.93
N ARG A 139 -24.61 5.40 8.49
CA ARG A 139 -24.60 6.19 9.74
C ARG A 139 -24.97 7.66 9.54
N PHE A 140 -25.11 8.08 8.30
CA PHE A 140 -25.39 9.46 7.90
C PHE A 140 -26.60 9.49 6.95
N PRO A 141 -27.79 9.09 7.43
CA PRO A 141 -28.98 8.92 6.57
C PRO A 141 -29.46 10.21 5.89
N ASP A 142 -29.01 11.37 6.39
CA ASP A 142 -29.40 12.69 5.89
C ASP A 142 -28.40 13.27 4.87
N LEU A 143 -27.36 12.50 4.48
CA LEU A 143 -26.39 12.83 3.43
C LEU A 143 -26.68 12.02 2.17
#